data_4a10b75d0cc71f8bd17dfc3424c4185f
#
_entry.id   4a10b75d0cc71f8bd17dfc3424c4185f
#
_cell.length_a   1.000
_cell.length_b   1.000
_cell.length_c   1.000
_cell.angle_alpha   90.00
_cell.angle_beta   90.00
_cell.angle_gamma   90.00
#
_symmetry.space_group_name_H-M   'P 1'
#
loop_
_entity.id
_entity.type
_entity.pdbx_description
1 polymer ?
#
loop_
_entity_poly.entity_id
_entity_poly.type
_entity_poly.pdbx_seq_one_letter_code
_entity_poly.pdbx_strand_id
1 'polypeptide(L)'
;MSTEKTFRLDGKEIPFEDGETVMDAALRAGEYIPHLCHNPDFKPHGSCRICVVDVNGKHQCSCTLPADEDMEVDNSSDAIVDKRRTLLQMLFVEGNHVCPACEKSGSCQLQAVAYQTGMLNPHFTHFFPKRSIDSSHPDIVFYFNRCILCGLCVRVSRDIDKKSVFSLSGRGHKTRIIFNSPSGKAGDTALAITDKACSVCPTGAILPKHLGYETPVGERLYDRLPISVVGDAARHHSAEKPFINGGSDE
;
A
#
# COMPACT_ATOMS: atom_id res chain seq x y z
N MET A 1 -3.78 -1.93 39.81
CA MET A 1 -2.87 -1.50 38.73
C MET A 1 -2.97 -2.60 37.67
N SER A 2 -3.63 -2.36 36.53
CA SER A 2 -3.58 -3.33 35.43
C SER A 2 -2.15 -3.32 34.91
N THR A 3 -1.48 -4.44 34.97
CA THR A 3 -0.19 -4.62 34.28
C THR A 3 -0.46 -4.41 32.79
N GLU A 4 0.19 -3.41 32.20
CA GLU A 4 0.14 -3.14 30.76
C GLU A 4 0.72 -4.38 30.04
N LYS A 5 -0.04 -4.96 29.12
CA LYS A 5 0.41 -6.10 28.33
C LYS A 5 1.44 -5.62 27.32
N THR A 6 2.56 -6.31 27.19
CA THR A 6 3.64 -5.98 26.26
C THR A 6 4.15 -7.20 25.52
N PHE A 7 4.68 -6.98 24.31
CA PHE A 7 5.54 -7.92 23.58
C PHE A 7 6.85 -7.22 23.19
N ARG A 8 7.85 -7.96 22.77
CA ARG A 8 9.12 -7.37 22.31
C ARG A 8 9.20 -7.32 20.80
N LEU A 9 9.54 -6.14 20.26
CA LEU A 9 9.84 -5.90 18.85
C LEU A 9 11.26 -5.36 18.69
N ASP A 10 12.14 -6.14 18.06
CA ASP A 10 13.57 -5.79 17.91
C ASP A 10 14.22 -5.39 19.26
N GLY A 11 13.86 -6.09 20.34
CA GLY A 11 14.33 -5.86 21.71
C GLY A 11 13.64 -4.72 22.46
N LYS A 12 12.71 -3.97 21.87
CA LYS A 12 11.91 -2.93 22.53
C LYS A 12 10.59 -3.50 23.03
N GLU A 13 10.17 -3.09 24.21
CA GLU A 13 8.84 -3.43 24.74
C GLU A 13 7.77 -2.58 24.08
N ILE A 14 6.78 -3.23 23.51
CA ILE A 14 5.65 -2.61 22.80
C ILE A 14 4.36 -2.94 23.57
N PRO A 15 3.69 -1.93 24.13
CA PRO A 15 2.41 -2.13 24.78
C PRO A 15 1.32 -2.40 23.73
N PHE A 16 0.39 -3.29 24.08
CA PHE A 16 -0.74 -3.61 23.20
C PHE A 16 -2.06 -3.73 23.96
N GLU A 17 -3.15 -3.54 23.22
CA GLU A 17 -4.51 -3.70 23.69
C GLU A 17 -5.11 -5.03 23.20
N ASP A 18 -6.09 -5.57 23.92
CA ASP A 18 -6.75 -6.83 23.55
C ASP A 18 -7.39 -6.72 22.15
N GLY A 19 -6.99 -7.63 21.27
CA GLY A 19 -7.47 -7.69 19.88
C GLY A 19 -6.65 -6.87 18.88
N GLU A 20 -5.65 -6.10 19.31
CA GLU A 20 -4.70 -5.48 18.39
C GLU A 20 -3.83 -6.53 17.69
N THR A 21 -3.43 -6.21 16.46
CA THR A 21 -2.39 -6.98 15.78
C THR A 21 -1.00 -6.46 16.18
N VAL A 22 0.02 -7.30 15.99
CA VAL A 22 1.43 -6.90 16.18
C VAL A 22 1.74 -5.63 15.38
N MET A 23 1.19 -5.48 14.18
CA MET A 23 1.40 -4.28 13.37
C MET A 23 0.71 -3.05 13.95
N ASP A 24 -0.55 -3.17 14.38
CA ASP A 24 -1.31 -2.02 14.89
C ASP A 24 -0.66 -1.50 16.18
N ALA A 25 -0.27 -2.39 17.10
CA ALA A 25 0.45 -2.03 18.31
C ALA A 25 1.82 -1.39 18.02
N ALA A 26 2.59 -1.96 17.08
CA ALA A 26 3.88 -1.40 16.66
C ALA A 26 3.73 0.02 16.08
N LEU A 27 2.78 0.23 15.16
CA LEU A 27 2.53 1.54 14.55
C LEU A 27 2.08 2.57 15.59
N ARG A 28 1.23 2.18 16.56
CA ARG A 28 0.80 3.04 17.66
C ARG A 28 1.98 3.44 18.55
N ALA A 29 2.93 2.55 18.75
CA ALA A 29 4.17 2.79 19.49
C ALA A 29 5.24 3.57 18.69
N GLY A 30 4.96 3.92 17.41
CA GLY A 30 5.91 4.62 16.53
C GLY A 30 6.95 3.71 15.86
N GLU A 31 6.80 2.38 15.97
CA GLU A 31 7.69 1.41 15.34
C GLU A 31 7.14 0.97 13.98
N TYR A 32 7.92 1.22 12.94
CA TYR A 32 7.48 0.95 11.58
C TYR A 32 7.77 -0.50 11.16
N ILE A 33 6.74 -1.21 10.72
CA ILE A 33 6.85 -2.50 10.03
C ILE A 33 6.49 -2.29 8.56
N PRO A 34 7.38 -2.62 7.59
CA PRO A 34 7.11 -2.44 6.17
C PRO A 34 5.85 -3.18 5.72
N HIS A 35 4.99 -2.51 4.95
CA HIS A 35 3.73 -3.09 4.45
C HIS A 35 3.22 -2.35 3.21
N LEU A 36 2.27 -2.95 2.47
CA LEU A 36 1.66 -2.36 1.29
C LEU A 36 0.13 -2.51 1.26
N CYS A 37 -0.42 -3.59 1.80
CA CYS A 37 -1.86 -3.86 1.77
C CYS A 37 -2.57 -3.61 3.10
N HIS A 38 -1.84 -3.15 4.11
CA HIS A 38 -2.39 -2.71 5.38
C HIS A 38 -2.81 -1.24 5.31
N ASN A 39 -3.83 -0.90 6.05
CA ASN A 39 -4.27 0.46 6.33
C ASN A 39 -5.06 0.41 7.66
N PRO A 40 -4.79 1.30 8.62
CA PRO A 40 -5.38 1.24 9.96
C PRO A 40 -6.90 1.45 9.98
N ASP A 41 -7.48 2.09 8.93
CA ASP A 41 -8.92 2.41 8.91
C ASP A 41 -9.82 1.18 8.67
N PHE A 42 -9.27 0.01 8.30
CA PHE A 42 -10.06 -1.17 7.98
C PHE A 42 -9.31 -2.49 8.18
N LYS A 43 -10.09 -3.56 8.37
CA LYS A 43 -9.56 -4.87 8.70
C LYS A 43 -8.40 -5.31 7.79
N PRO A 44 -7.31 -5.83 8.36
CA PRO A 44 -6.18 -6.32 7.59
C PRO A 44 -6.57 -7.51 6.70
N HIS A 45 -5.82 -7.71 5.61
CA HIS A 45 -6.08 -8.77 4.64
C HIS A 45 -4.91 -9.75 4.45
N GLY A 46 -3.68 -9.32 4.78
CA GLY A 46 -2.50 -10.18 4.71
C GLY A 46 -2.09 -10.55 3.27
N SER A 47 -2.48 -9.78 2.25
CA SER A 47 -2.29 -10.12 0.84
C SER A 47 -0.84 -9.98 0.35
N CYS A 48 -0.19 -8.85 0.64
CA CYS A 48 1.12 -8.53 0.06
C CYS A 48 2.28 -9.26 0.72
N ARG A 49 2.12 -9.73 1.95
CA ARG A 49 3.13 -10.44 2.76
C ARG A 49 4.39 -9.63 3.11
N ILE A 50 4.45 -8.35 2.75
CA ILE A 50 5.63 -7.49 3.03
C ILE A 50 5.82 -7.28 4.53
N CYS A 51 4.75 -7.34 5.31
CA CYS A 51 4.79 -7.22 6.78
C CYS A 51 5.23 -8.50 7.50
N VAL A 52 5.92 -9.40 6.81
CA VAL A 52 6.47 -10.61 7.44
C VAL A 52 7.47 -10.22 8.53
N VAL A 53 7.34 -10.85 9.69
CA VAL A 53 8.23 -10.79 10.84
C VAL A 53 8.56 -12.20 11.28
N ASP A 54 9.64 -12.38 12.02
CA ASP A 54 9.88 -13.62 12.76
C ASP A 54 9.29 -13.49 14.17
N VAL A 55 8.50 -14.45 14.57
CA VAL A 55 7.95 -14.53 15.93
C VAL A 55 8.31 -15.86 16.52
N ASN A 56 9.20 -15.84 17.50
CA ASN A 56 9.68 -17.05 18.16
C ASN A 56 10.18 -18.13 17.17
N GLY A 57 10.93 -17.72 16.12
CA GLY A 57 11.44 -18.59 15.06
C GLY A 57 10.44 -18.97 13.97
N LYS A 58 9.26 -18.34 13.92
CA LYS A 58 8.23 -18.57 12.89
C LYS A 58 7.91 -17.29 12.12
N HIS A 59 7.94 -17.38 10.80
CA HIS A 59 7.60 -16.23 9.94
C HIS A 59 6.09 -16.05 9.82
N GLN A 60 5.59 -14.89 10.26
CA GLN A 60 4.17 -14.54 10.26
C GLN A 60 3.95 -13.13 9.70
N CYS A 61 2.72 -12.82 9.28
CA CYS A 61 2.36 -11.47 8.83
C CYS A 61 1.85 -10.67 10.01
N SER A 62 2.59 -9.68 10.44
CA SER A 62 2.27 -8.84 11.60
C SER A 62 0.89 -8.17 11.50
N CYS A 63 0.43 -7.81 10.30
CA CYS A 63 -0.87 -7.16 10.10
C CYS A 63 -2.09 -8.06 10.36
N THR A 64 -1.90 -9.38 10.50
CA THR A 64 -2.98 -10.35 10.77
C THR A 64 -2.70 -11.21 11.99
N LEU A 65 -1.57 -11.01 12.64
CA LEU A 65 -1.17 -11.72 13.82
C LEU A 65 -1.64 -10.95 15.06
N PRO A 66 -2.55 -11.50 15.87
CA PRO A 66 -2.90 -10.88 17.15
C PRO A 66 -1.65 -10.73 18.03
N ALA A 67 -1.52 -9.59 18.69
CA ALA A 67 -0.47 -9.40 19.69
C ALA A 67 -0.77 -10.26 20.93
N ASP A 68 0.27 -10.83 21.53
CA ASP A 68 0.19 -11.62 22.73
C ASP A 68 1.42 -11.38 23.60
N GLU A 69 1.28 -11.59 24.90
CA GLU A 69 2.39 -11.51 25.86
C GLU A 69 3.47 -12.55 25.49
N ASP A 70 4.70 -12.30 25.91
CA ASP A 70 5.85 -13.19 25.66
C ASP A 70 6.24 -13.40 24.18
N MET A 71 5.69 -12.65 23.23
CA MET A 71 6.16 -12.67 21.85
C MET A 71 7.52 -11.95 21.72
N GLU A 72 8.49 -12.65 21.15
CA GLU A 72 9.73 -12.06 20.64
C GLU A 72 9.59 -11.89 19.13
N VAL A 73 9.50 -10.65 18.69
CA VAL A 73 9.25 -10.29 17.29
C VAL A 73 10.49 -9.66 16.70
N ASP A 74 11.05 -10.28 15.66
CA ASP A 74 12.14 -9.74 14.87
C ASP A 74 11.60 -9.18 13.54
N ASN A 75 11.83 -7.89 13.33
CA ASN A 75 11.42 -7.13 12.16
C ASN A 75 12.61 -6.71 11.29
N SER A 76 13.81 -6.73 11.84
CA SER A 76 14.99 -6.06 11.26
C SER A 76 16.14 -6.99 10.87
N SER A 77 16.08 -8.30 11.19
CA SER A 77 17.16 -9.23 10.82
C SER A 77 17.37 -9.30 9.30
N ASP A 78 18.58 -9.62 8.91
CA ASP A 78 18.96 -9.79 7.50
C ASP A 78 18.05 -10.82 6.81
N ALA A 79 17.66 -11.90 7.50
CA ALA A 79 16.77 -12.93 6.97
C ALA A 79 15.36 -12.39 6.65
N ILE A 80 14.81 -11.53 7.51
CA ILE A 80 13.52 -10.87 7.29
C ILE A 80 13.61 -9.84 6.18
N VAL A 81 14.66 -9.02 6.18
CA VAL A 81 14.92 -8.02 5.12
C VAL A 81 15.08 -8.68 3.76
N ASP A 82 15.81 -9.78 3.65
CA ASP A 82 15.98 -10.53 2.40
C ASP A 82 14.67 -11.15 1.88
N LYS A 83 13.82 -11.67 2.78
CA LYS A 83 12.49 -12.13 2.40
C LYS A 83 11.63 -11.00 1.82
N ARG A 84 11.61 -9.84 2.48
CA ARG A 84 10.88 -8.66 1.98
C ARG A 84 11.42 -8.19 0.63
N ARG A 85 12.75 -8.14 0.48
CA ARG A 85 13.41 -7.81 -0.78
C ARG A 85 12.99 -8.76 -1.89
N THR A 86 12.95 -10.06 -1.63
CA THR A 86 12.49 -11.07 -2.58
C THR A 86 11.03 -10.86 -3.00
N LEU A 87 10.13 -10.63 -2.03
CA LEU A 87 8.72 -10.35 -2.31
C LEU A 87 8.54 -9.05 -3.12
N LEU A 88 9.30 -8.01 -2.80
CA LEU A 88 9.28 -6.75 -3.57
C LEU A 88 9.74 -6.96 -5.01
N GLN A 89 10.82 -7.70 -5.22
CA GLN A 89 11.28 -8.04 -6.57
C GLN A 89 10.18 -8.73 -7.38
N MET A 90 9.44 -9.68 -6.79
CA MET A 90 8.31 -10.34 -7.44
C MET A 90 7.23 -9.33 -7.84
N LEU A 91 6.87 -8.39 -6.95
CA LEU A 91 5.89 -7.35 -7.25
C LEU A 91 6.34 -6.44 -8.40
N PHE A 92 7.63 -6.11 -8.47
CA PHE A 92 8.18 -5.28 -9.55
C PHE A 92 8.20 -5.99 -10.90
N VAL A 93 8.56 -7.28 -10.96
CA VAL A 93 8.61 -8.03 -12.24
C VAL A 93 7.24 -8.46 -12.75
N GLU A 94 6.24 -8.56 -11.86
CA GLU A 94 4.85 -8.85 -12.23
C GLU A 94 4.09 -7.62 -12.77
N GLY A 95 4.62 -6.42 -12.60
CA GLY A 95 4.06 -5.18 -13.11
C GLY A 95 5.00 -4.48 -14.09
N ASN A 96 4.58 -3.39 -14.69
CA ASN A 96 5.43 -2.51 -15.50
C ASN A 96 5.68 -1.21 -14.72
N HIS A 97 6.58 -1.28 -13.74
CA HIS A 97 6.92 -0.18 -12.85
C HIS A 97 8.09 0.64 -13.39
N VAL A 98 7.82 1.57 -14.31
CA VAL A 98 8.82 2.49 -14.85
C VAL A 98 8.83 3.75 -13.98
N CYS A 99 9.52 3.67 -12.83
CA CYS A 99 9.51 4.74 -11.83
C CYS A 99 9.95 6.12 -12.35
N PRO A 100 10.97 6.27 -13.20
CA PRO A 100 11.35 7.58 -13.71
C PRO A 100 10.26 8.31 -14.51
N ALA A 101 9.34 7.56 -15.11
CA ALA A 101 8.24 8.09 -15.92
C ALA A 101 6.87 7.87 -15.24
N CYS A 102 6.86 7.74 -13.91
CA CYS A 102 5.64 7.52 -13.15
C CYS A 102 5.27 8.76 -12.34
N GLU A 103 4.05 9.23 -12.49
CA GLU A 103 3.52 10.40 -11.78
C GLU A 103 3.48 10.19 -10.25
N LYS A 104 3.45 8.93 -9.79
CA LYS A 104 3.49 8.57 -8.36
C LYS A 104 4.91 8.46 -7.79
N SER A 105 5.96 8.60 -8.63
CA SER A 105 7.36 8.51 -8.17
C SER A 105 7.65 9.50 -7.03
N GLY A 106 8.40 9.07 -6.02
CA GLY A 106 8.68 9.84 -4.80
C GLY A 106 7.52 9.91 -3.79
N SER A 107 6.29 9.59 -4.21
CA SER A 107 5.13 9.44 -3.32
C SER A 107 4.51 8.04 -3.40
N CYS A 108 5.25 7.07 -3.96
CA CYS A 108 4.83 5.69 -4.14
C CYS A 108 5.32 4.83 -2.97
N GLN A 109 4.41 4.19 -2.24
CA GLN A 109 4.75 3.34 -1.10
C GLN A 109 5.57 2.11 -1.52
N LEU A 110 5.23 1.48 -2.67
CA LEU A 110 6.01 0.36 -3.18
C LEU A 110 7.48 0.75 -3.43
N GLN A 111 7.72 1.92 -4.03
CA GLN A 111 9.06 2.44 -4.26
C GLN A 111 9.78 2.75 -2.94
N ALA A 112 9.12 3.39 -2.00
CA ALA A 112 9.69 3.76 -0.71
C ALA A 112 10.07 2.55 0.14
N VAL A 113 9.22 1.52 0.18
CA VAL A 113 9.51 0.25 0.87
C VAL A 113 10.66 -0.50 0.17
N ALA A 114 10.76 -0.43 -1.16
CA ALA A 114 11.88 -1.01 -1.90
C ALA A 114 13.21 -0.34 -1.50
N TYR A 115 13.26 0.99 -1.45
CA TYR A 115 14.45 1.72 -0.99
C TYR A 115 14.81 1.38 0.45
N GLN A 116 13.85 1.31 1.35
CA GLN A 116 14.09 0.97 2.75
C GLN A 116 14.67 -0.44 2.94
N THR A 117 14.30 -1.39 2.11
CA THR A 117 14.82 -2.76 2.15
C THR A 117 16.09 -2.95 1.31
N GLY A 118 16.62 -1.88 0.72
CA GLY A 118 17.80 -1.95 -0.15
C GLY A 118 17.56 -2.66 -1.49
N MET A 119 16.29 -2.78 -1.93
CA MET A 119 15.94 -3.34 -3.23
C MET A 119 16.04 -2.26 -4.30
N LEU A 120 17.18 -2.18 -4.99
CA LEU A 120 17.43 -1.15 -6.02
C LEU A 120 17.02 -1.60 -7.41
N ASN A 121 17.12 -2.91 -7.70
CA ASN A 121 16.65 -3.51 -8.95
C ASN A 121 16.20 -4.96 -8.71
N PRO A 122 15.29 -5.52 -9.53
CA PRO A 122 14.93 -6.92 -9.46
C PRO A 122 16.01 -7.79 -10.14
N HIS A 123 16.26 -8.98 -9.55
CA HIS A 123 17.11 -10.02 -10.14
C HIS A 123 16.32 -11.04 -10.95
N PHE A 124 15.00 -11.09 -10.78
CA PHE A 124 14.13 -12.00 -11.53
C PHE A 124 13.88 -11.49 -12.95
N THR A 125 13.60 -12.41 -13.86
CA THR A 125 13.18 -12.08 -15.22
C THR A 125 11.86 -11.31 -15.19
N HIS A 126 11.81 -10.18 -15.86
CA HIS A 126 10.62 -9.35 -15.94
C HIS A 126 9.59 -9.97 -16.88
N PHE A 127 8.32 -9.98 -16.45
CA PHE A 127 7.24 -10.62 -17.21
C PHE A 127 6.63 -9.75 -18.31
N PHE A 128 6.81 -8.45 -18.26
CA PHE A 128 6.24 -7.47 -19.19
C PHE A 128 4.75 -7.70 -19.47
N PRO A 129 3.89 -7.78 -18.44
CA PRO A 129 2.48 -8.10 -18.62
C PRO A 129 1.80 -7.02 -19.46
N LYS A 130 0.89 -7.46 -20.35
CA LYS A 130 0.01 -6.56 -21.11
C LYS A 130 -1.28 -6.38 -20.32
N ARG A 131 -1.36 -5.34 -19.51
CA ARG A 131 -2.58 -4.97 -18.77
C ARG A 131 -3.16 -3.67 -19.33
N SER A 132 -4.48 -3.57 -19.30
CA SER A 132 -5.18 -2.42 -19.85
C SER A 132 -4.97 -1.15 -19.04
N ILE A 133 -5.11 -0.01 -19.71
CA ILE A 133 -5.32 1.30 -19.09
C ILE A 133 -6.78 1.62 -19.27
N ASP A 134 -7.44 2.09 -18.21
CA ASP A 134 -8.80 2.62 -18.31
C ASP A 134 -8.78 4.11 -18.00
N SER A 135 -9.14 4.91 -18.99
CA SER A 135 -9.25 6.37 -18.90
C SER A 135 -10.68 6.86 -19.15
N SER A 136 -11.66 5.97 -19.02
CA SER A 136 -13.08 6.29 -19.29
C SER A 136 -13.69 7.23 -18.25
N HIS A 137 -13.21 7.20 -16.98
CA HIS A 137 -13.66 8.14 -15.96
C HIS A 137 -13.19 9.57 -16.29
N PRO A 138 -13.98 10.62 -16.06
CA PRO A 138 -13.58 12.00 -16.40
C PRO A 138 -12.30 12.43 -15.66
N ASP A 139 -12.19 12.15 -14.36
CA ASP A 139 -11.16 12.71 -13.49
C ASP A 139 -10.06 11.71 -13.12
N ILE A 140 -10.20 10.42 -13.43
CA ILE A 140 -9.29 9.38 -12.93
C ILE A 140 -8.82 8.50 -14.06
N VAL A 141 -7.55 8.10 -14.02
CA VAL A 141 -6.96 7.09 -14.89
C VAL A 141 -6.53 5.87 -14.06
N PHE A 142 -6.81 4.69 -14.59
CA PHE A 142 -6.43 3.40 -14.01
C PHE A 142 -5.34 2.74 -14.85
N TYR A 143 -4.16 2.62 -14.27
CA TYR A 143 -2.98 2.03 -14.90
C TYR A 143 -2.72 0.64 -14.32
N PHE A 144 -3.43 -0.38 -14.81
CA PHE A 144 -3.37 -1.73 -14.21
C PHE A 144 -2.00 -2.41 -14.31
N ASN A 145 -1.10 -1.93 -15.18
CA ASN A 145 0.29 -2.36 -15.20
C ASN A 145 1.06 -2.07 -13.89
N ARG A 146 0.60 -1.08 -13.11
CA ARG A 146 1.19 -0.67 -11.84
C ARG A 146 0.47 -1.27 -10.63
N CYS A 147 -0.53 -2.13 -10.86
CA CYS A 147 -1.34 -2.73 -9.80
C CYS A 147 -0.65 -3.95 -9.20
N ILE A 148 -0.46 -3.94 -7.88
CA ILE A 148 0.13 -5.03 -7.10
C ILE A 148 -0.92 -5.95 -6.46
N LEU A 149 -2.17 -5.85 -6.85
CA LEU A 149 -3.30 -6.65 -6.35
C LEU A 149 -3.47 -6.65 -4.82
N CYS A 150 -3.11 -5.55 -4.17
CA CYS A 150 -3.22 -5.40 -2.70
C CYS A 150 -4.68 -5.41 -2.19
N GLY A 151 -5.66 -5.20 -3.06
CA GLY A 151 -7.08 -5.22 -2.74
C GLY A 151 -7.58 -4.04 -1.89
N LEU A 152 -6.76 -3.01 -1.64
CA LEU A 152 -7.17 -1.84 -0.85
C LEU A 152 -8.38 -1.13 -1.48
N CYS A 153 -8.33 -0.80 -2.77
CA CYS A 153 -9.43 -0.13 -3.46
C CYS A 153 -10.75 -0.93 -3.39
N VAL A 154 -10.69 -2.27 -3.48
CA VAL A 154 -11.86 -3.15 -3.38
C VAL A 154 -12.50 -3.05 -2.01
N ARG A 155 -11.68 -3.16 -0.95
CA ARG A 155 -12.16 -3.13 0.44
C ARG A 155 -12.70 -1.76 0.81
N VAL A 156 -11.98 -0.70 0.48
CA VAL A 156 -12.38 0.67 0.79
C VAL A 156 -13.68 1.04 0.06
N SER A 157 -13.77 0.76 -1.24
CA SER A 157 -14.99 1.05 -2.00
C SER A 157 -16.21 0.32 -1.46
N ARG A 158 -16.03 -0.89 -0.92
CA ARG A 158 -17.11 -1.65 -0.29
C ARG A 158 -17.42 -1.16 1.13
N ASP A 159 -16.39 -1.01 1.97
CA ASP A 159 -16.56 -0.90 3.42
C ASP A 159 -16.65 0.56 3.89
N ILE A 160 -16.00 1.51 3.21
CA ILE A 160 -15.97 2.94 3.54
C ILE A 160 -16.86 3.74 2.61
N ASP A 161 -16.58 3.69 1.30
CA ASP A 161 -17.33 4.47 0.28
C ASP A 161 -18.74 3.92 0.05
N LYS A 162 -19.02 2.65 0.47
CA LYS A 162 -20.33 1.95 0.30
C LYS A 162 -20.81 1.84 -1.14
N LYS A 163 -19.90 1.89 -2.10
CA LYS A 163 -20.21 1.88 -3.54
C LYS A 163 -19.88 0.55 -4.24
N SER A 164 -18.97 -0.26 -3.66
CA SER A 164 -18.53 -1.55 -4.23
C SER A 164 -18.13 -1.46 -5.71
N VAL A 165 -17.46 -0.38 -6.10
CA VAL A 165 -17.09 -0.11 -7.51
C VAL A 165 -16.11 -1.15 -8.05
N PHE A 166 -15.25 -1.71 -7.19
CA PHE A 166 -14.17 -2.62 -7.59
C PHE A 166 -14.41 -4.04 -7.09
N SER A 167 -14.01 -5.01 -7.91
CA SER A 167 -13.94 -6.43 -7.53
C SER A 167 -12.65 -7.08 -8.02
N LEU A 168 -12.31 -8.22 -7.41
CA LEU A 168 -11.28 -9.13 -7.91
C LEU A 168 -11.93 -10.17 -8.82
N SER A 169 -11.35 -10.40 -9.99
CA SER A 169 -11.77 -11.41 -10.94
C SER A 169 -10.60 -12.28 -11.37
N GLY A 170 -10.86 -13.53 -11.73
CA GLY A 170 -9.84 -14.49 -12.12
C GLY A 170 -9.25 -15.27 -10.96
N ARG A 171 -8.28 -16.13 -11.25
CA ARG A 171 -7.57 -16.98 -10.25
C ARG A 171 -6.08 -17.03 -10.57
N GLY A 172 -5.24 -17.14 -9.53
CA GLY A 172 -3.79 -17.22 -9.66
C GLY A 172 -3.24 -16.04 -10.47
N HIS A 173 -2.38 -16.30 -11.45
CA HIS A 173 -1.76 -15.28 -12.30
C HIS A 173 -2.75 -14.52 -13.21
N LYS A 174 -4.00 -15.00 -13.35
CA LYS A 174 -5.07 -14.32 -14.09
C LYS A 174 -5.92 -13.39 -13.20
N THR A 175 -5.60 -13.28 -11.92
CA THR A 175 -6.29 -12.36 -11.03
C THR A 175 -6.08 -10.91 -11.46
N ARG A 176 -7.18 -10.15 -11.48
CA ARG A 176 -7.18 -8.74 -11.87
C ARG A 176 -8.27 -7.97 -11.13
N ILE A 177 -8.10 -6.66 -11.02
CA ILE A 177 -9.18 -5.76 -10.62
C ILE A 177 -10.12 -5.54 -11.81
N ILE A 178 -11.39 -5.53 -11.54
CA ILE A 178 -12.45 -5.17 -12.50
C ILE A 178 -13.36 -4.11 -11.90
N PHE A 179 -14.09 -3.40 -12.75
CA PHE A 179 -15.15 -2.47 -12.35
C PHE A 179 -16.49 -3.19 -12.36
N ASN A 180 -17.30 -2.97 -11.32
CA ASN A 180 -18.66 -3.47 -11.22
C ASN A 180 -19.60 -2.52 -11.97
N SER A 181 -19.53 -2.53 -13.30
CA SER A 181 -20.34 -1.71 -14.19
C SER A 181 -20.79 -2.53 -15.41
N PRO A 182 -21.90 -2.16 -16.10
CA PRO A 182 -22.36 -2.86 -17.28
C PRO A 182 -21.33 -2.93 -18.41
N SER A 183 -20.57 -1.86 -18.61
CA SER A 183 -19.52 -1.79 -19.63
C SER A 183 -18.18 -2.39 -19.17
N GLY A 184 -18.01 -2.68 -17.87
CA GLY A 184 -16.72 -3.04 -17.28
C GLY A 184 -15.71 -1.88 -17.26
N LYS A 185 -16.18 -0.63 -17.39
CA LYS A 185 -15.37 0.60 -17.42
C LYS A 185 -15.60 1.45 -16.19
N ALA A 186 -14.55 2.20 -15.78
CA ALA A 186 -14.62 3.10 -14.64
C ALA A 186 -15.63 4.25 -14.83
N GLY A 187 -15.72 4.79 -16.04
CA GLY A 187 -16.63 5.89 -16.36
C GLY A 187 -18.11 5.55 -16.27
N ASP A 188 -18.44 4.25 -16.17
CA ASP A 188 -19.80 3.77 -16.04
C ASP A 188 -20.10 3.25 -14.62
N THR A 189 -19.41 3.83 -13.63
CA THR A 189 -19.56 3.52 -12.22
C THR A 189 -19.96 4.76 -11.42
N ALA A 190 -20.37 4.56 -10.17
CA ALA A 190 -20.63 5.65 -9.22
C ALA A 190 -19.36 6.17 -8.52
N LEU A 191 -18.16 5.86 -9.06
CA LEU A 191 -16.90 6.33 -8.49
C LEU A 191 -16.82 7.85 -8.57
N ALA A 192 -16.36 8.48 -7.52
CA ALA A 192 -16.03 9.90 -7.48
C ALA A 192 -14.56 10.10 -7.13
N ILE A 193 -13.94 11.16 -7.61
CA ILE A 193 -12.53 11.47 -7.31
C ILE A 193 -12.28 11.67 -5.80
N THR A 194 -13.33 12.07 -5.06
CA THR A 194 -13.30 12.26 -3.61
C THR A 194 -13.44 10.96 -2.82
N ASP A 195 -13.76 9.83 -3.49
CA ASP A 195 -13.87 8.54 -2.79
C ASP A 195 -12.51 8.12 -2.22
N LYS A 196 -12.53 7.55 -1.02
CA LYS A 196 -11.33 7.05 -0.35
C LYS A 196 -10.60 6.01 -1.19
N ALA A 197 -11.32 5.24 -2.01
CA ALA A 197 -10.76 4.25 -2.93
C ALA A 197 -9.78 4.88 -3.95
N CYS A 198 -9.93 6.16 -4.30
CA CYS A 198 -9.03 6.84 -5.23
C CYS A 198 -7.69 7.22 -4.62
N SER A 199 -7.66 7.52 -3.31
CA SER A 199 -6.45 7.94 -2.59
C SER A 199 -5.68 6.80 -1.92
N VAL A 200 -6.32 5.66 -1.64
CA VAL A 200 -5.74 4.56 -0.87
C VAL A 200 -4.71 3.72 -1.62
N CYS A 201 -4.59 3.89 -2.94
CA CYS A 201 -3.69 3.06 -3.74
C CYS A 201 -2.21 3.29 -3.36
N PRO A 202 -1.46 2.25 -2.96
CA PRO A 202 -0.07 2.38 -2.53
C PRO A 202 0.90 2.58 -3.71
N THR A 203 0.40 2.43 -4.94
CA THR A 203 1.18 2.59 -6.19
C THR A 203 0.53 3.62 -7.11
N GLY A 204 1.11 3.82 -8.30
CA GLY A 204 0.53 4.67 -9.33
C GLY A 204 -0.52 3.96 -10.21
N ALA A 205 -1.26 2.97 -9.67
CA ALA A 205 -2.28 2.27 -10.44
C ALA A 205 -3.60 3.04 -10.54
N ILE A 206 -3.90 3.91 -9.59
CA ILE A 206 -5.04 4.83 -9.58
C ILE A 206 -4.48 6.24 -9.45
N LEU A 207 -4.74 7.09 -10.43
CA LEU A 207 -4.19 8.44 -10.50
C LEU A 207 -5.27 9.43 -10.94
N PRO A 208 -5.29 10.63 -10.35
CA PRO A 208 -6.07 11.72 -10.90
C PRO A 208 -5.52 12.11 -12.27
N LYS A 209 -6.39 12.48 -13.19
CA LYS A 209 -6.00 13.06 -14.47
C LYS A 209 -5.54 14.51 -14.29
N HIS A 210 -4.67 14.95 -15.17
CA HIS A 210 -4.20 16.33 -15.27
C HIS A 210 -3.41 16.87 -14.06
N LEU A 211 -3.08 16.01 -13.08
CA LEU A 211 -2.32 16.39 -11.88
C LEU A 211 -0.95 15.69 -11.79
N GLY A 212 -0.43 15.19 -12.90
CA GLY A 212 0.89 14.57 -12.93
C GLY A 212 2.02 15.58 -12.73
N TYR A 213 3.00 15.21 -11.87
CA TYR A 213 4.22 15.97 -11.63
C TYR A 213 4.05 17.36 -10.99
N GLU A 214 2.93 17.65 -10.34
CA GLU A 214 2.70 18.91 -9.61
C GLU A 214 3.69 19.15 -8.48
N THR A 215 4.07 18.08 -7.78
CA THR A 215 5.05 18.18 -6.71
C THR A 215 6.46 17.99 -7.25
N PRO A 216 7.34 19.01 -7.13
CA PRO A 216 8.71 18.93 -7.61
C PRO A 216 9.52 17.81 -6.94
N VAL A 217 10.53 17.31 -7.65
CA VAL A 217 11.53 16.40 -7.06
C VAL A 217 12.23 17.11 -5.90
N GLY A 218 12.32 16.45 -4.76
CA GLY A 218 12.84 17.01 -3.49
C GLY A 218 11.74 17.45 -2.52
N GLU A 219 10.47 17.52 -2.95
CA GLU A 219 9.31 17.92 -2.12
C GLU A 219 8.24 16.83 -2.00
N ARG A 220 8.43 15.72 -2.71
CA ARG A 220 7.49 14.59 -2.68
C ARG A 220 7.60 13.85 -1.35
N LEU A 221 6.59 13.04 -1.03
CA LEU A 221 6.37 12.43 0.28
C LEU A 221 7.60 11.71 0.88
N TYR A 222 8.35 10.98 0.05
CA TYR A 222 9.47 10.14 0.48
C TYR A 222 10.83 10.63 -0.06
N ASP A 223 10.93 11.88 -0.55
CA ASP A 223 12.17 12.39 -1.11
C ASP A 223 13.22 12.73 -0.04
N ARG A 224 12.78 13.20 1.13
CA ARG A 224 13.69 13.69 2.19
C ARG A 224 13.87 12.70 3.33
N LEU A 225 12.84 11.94 3.64
CA LEU A 225 12.83 11.02 4.77
C LEU A 225 12.34 9.63 4.31
N PRO A 226 12.91 8.55 4.88
CA PRO A 226 12.46 7.20 4.56
C PRO A 226 11.04 6.96 5.06
N ILE A 227 10.36 5.99 4.44
CA ILE A 227 8.99 5.63 4.81
C ILE A 227 8.85 5.19 6.28
N SER A 228 9.90 4.65 6.89
CA SER A 228 9.92 4.31 8.32
C SER A 228 9.74 5.51 9.23
N VAL A 229 10.15 6.70 8.79
CA VAL A 229 9.99 7.96 9.53
C VAL A 229 8.69 8.66 9.15
N VAL A 230 8.38 8.67 7.85
CA VAL A 230 7.15 9.32 7.32
C VAL A 230 5.90 8.54 7.75
N GLY A 231 5.98 7.20 7.76
CA GLY A 231 4.88 6.33 8.17
C GLY A 231 3.63 6.44 7.31
N ASP A 232 2.52 5.94 7.86
CA ASP A 232 1.20 5.98 7.21
C ASP A 232 0.47 7.30 7.42
N ALA A 233 0.76 8.02 8.51
CA ALA A 233 0.08 9.28 8.85
C ALA A 233 0.15 10.32 7.72
N ALA A 234 1.27 10.39 7.01
CA ALA A 234 1.42 11.30 5.88
C ALA A 234 0.50 10.97 4.69
N ARG A 235 0.03 9.71 4.55
CA ARG A 235 -0.97 9.35 3.54
C ARG A 235 -2.36 9.90 3.86
N HIS A 236 -2.70 9.99 5.14
CA HIS A 236 -3.97 10.55 5.58
C HIS A 236 -4.03 12.05 5.29
N HIS A 237 -2.93 12.78 5.52
CA HIS A 237 -2.86 14.22 5.22
C HIS A 237 -2.85 14.55 3.72
N SER A 238 -2.25 13.71 2.88
CA SER A 238 -2.29 13.94 1.42
C SER A 238 -3.68 13.69 0.81
N ALA A 239 -4.53 12.90 1.48
CA ALA A 239 -5.92 12.68 1.06
C ALA A 239 -6.86 13.83 1.48
N GLU A 240 -6.45 14.66 2.44
CA GLU A 240 -7.24 15.82 2.91
C GLU A 240 -7.03 17.09 2.09
N LYS A 241 -6.02 17.16 1.21
CA LYS A 241 -5.98 18.24 0.22
C LYS A 241 -7.09 17.98 -0.80
N PRO A 242 -8.18 18.77 -0.79
CA PRO A 242 -9.18 18.64 -1.85
C PRO A 242 -8.48 18.83 -3.18
N PHE A 243 -8.79 17.98 -4.17
CA PHE A 243 -8.40 18.22 -5.55
C PHE A 243 -9.03 19.55 -5.95
N ILE A 244 -8.26 20.62 -5.86
CA ILE A 244 -8.70 21.94 -6.30
C ILE A 244 -8.76 21.84 -7.82
N ASN A 245 -9.97 21.87 -8.37
CA ASN A 245 -10.15 22.08 -9.79
C ASN A 245 -9.38 23.33 -10.13
N GLY A 246 -8.34 23.20 -10.97
CA GLY A 246 -7.63 24.33 -11.51
C GLY A 246 -8.65 25.27 -12.12
N GLY A 247 -8.75 26.46 -11.54
CA GLY A 247 -9.68 27.47 -12.02
C GLY A 247 -9.42 27.71 -13.50
N SER A 248 -10.49 27.76 -14.24
CA SER A 248 -10.54 28.39 -15.56
C SER A 248 -10.06 29.82 -15.38
N ASP A 249 -8.79 30.09 -15.71
CA ASP A 249 -8.36 31.44 -16.03
C ASP A 249 -8.54 31.65 -17.54
N GLU A 250 -9.33 32.63 -17.83
CA GLU A 250 -9.66 33.21 -19.15
C GLU A 250 -8.43 33.61 -19.98
#